data_6f00228f184f804897603ddaa260f855
#
_entry.id   6f00228f184f804897603ddaa260f855
#
_cell.length_a   1.000
_cell.length_b   1.000
_cell.length_c   1.000
_cell.angle_alpha   90.00
_cell.angle_beta   90.00
_cell.angle_gamma   90.00
#
_symmetry.space_group_name_H-M   'P 1'
#
loop_
_entity.id
_entity.type
_entity.pdbx_description
1 polymer ?
#
loop_
_entity_poly.entity_id
_entity_poly.type
_entity_poly.pdbx_seq_one_letter_code
_entity_poly.pdbx_strand_id
1 'polypeptide(L)'
;MFNLLLKRPQNIKNDVLSGLTVALALVPEAVAFAFVAGVEPLVGLYAAFLVGLITAAIGGRPGMISGATGALAVVMVALVAQHGVEYLFATVVLMGILQILAGVFRLGKFIRIVPLPVMLGFVNGLAMVIFLAQLKAFKVTGENGEEQWLSGEPLWWMLGLVALTMAISYFLPKLTKAFPSSLAAIIVVTLVAIGLHLDIRNVGDIASIAGGLPEFSIPMVPFNMETLLIIAPYSFILAFIGLTESLLTLTLIDEITETTGRPNKECIGQGVANTVTGFFGGMGGCAMIGQSMININSGGRGRLSGISAALFLLCFILFASPLIEIIPIAALTGVMFMVVLGTFEWASFRLLGRIPLPDAIIGISVAVITVFTDLAIAVITGIIMSALVFAWQHAKHIYLKSYKNEQGSIVHELNGPLFFSSVRNFNDLFDPKNDDADDVILDFKNSRVY
;
A
#
# COMPACT_ATOMS: atom_id res chain seq x y z
N MET A 1 -16.82 2.29 -24.12
CA MET A 1 -16.56 1.30 -23.07
C MET A 1 -16.54 -0.13 -23.64
N PHE A 2 -17.57 -0.55 -24.40
CA PHE A 2 -17.65 -1.88 -25.05
C PHE A 2 -16.57 -2.16 -26.14
N ASN A 3 -16.08 -1.15 -26.82
CA ASN A 3 -15.06 -1.32 -27.89
C ASN A 3 -13.67 -1.78 -27.41
N LEU A 4 -13.38 -1.73 -26.11
CA LEU A 4 -12.11 -2.20 -25.55
C LEU A 4 -12.10 -3.72 -25.28
N LEU A 5 -13.27 -4.32 -25.09
CA LEU A 5 -13.44 -5.77 -24.94
C LEU A 5 -13.28 -6.51 -26.27
N LEU A 6 -13.61 -5.86 -27.39
CA LEU A 6 -13.66 -6.49 -28.71
C LEU A 6 -12.36 -6.40 -29.55
N LYS A 7 -11.36 -5.60 -29.09
CA LYS A 7 -10.20 -5.29 -29.95
C LYS A 7 -9.04 -6.29 -29.95
N ARG A 8 -9.00 -7.33 -29.10
CA ARG A 8 -7.96 -8.39 -29.16
C ARG A 8 -8.49 -9.74 -28.70
N PRO A 9 -9.09 -10.57 -29.58
CA PRO A 9 -9.59 -11.90 -29.19
C PRO A 9 -8.49 -12.90 -28.78
N GLN A 10 -7.22 -12.63 -29.07
CA GLN A 10 -6.11 -13.54 -28.76
C GLN A 10 -5.72 -13.64 -27.29
N ASN A 11 -6.18 -12.73 -26.43
CA ASN A 11 -5.78 -12.69 -25.01
C ASN A 11 -6.86 -13.15 -24.03
N ILE A 12 -8.07 -13.50 -24.48
CA ILE A 12 -9.19 -13.87 -23.60
C ILE A 12 -8.81 -15.06 -22.70
N LYS A 13 -8.25 -16.11 -23.29
CA LYS A 13 -7.83 -17.32 -22.56
C LYS A 13 -6.79 -16.98 -21.49
N ASN A 14 -5.79 -16.18 -21.84
CA ASN A 14 -4.73 -15.79 -20.92
C ASN A 14 -5.28 -14.87 -19.81
N ASP A 15 -6.15 -13.93 -20.15
CA ASP A 15 -6.79 -13.05 -19.16
C ASP A 15 -7.63 -13.85 -18.15
N VAL A 16 -8.42 -14.85 -18.62
CA VAL A 16 -9.24 -15.69 -17.74
C VAL A 16 -8.38 -16.59 -16.85
N LEU A 17 -7.37 -17.28 -17.40
CA LEU A 17 -6.47 -18.14 -16.62
C LEU A 17 -5.64 -17.33 -15.64
N SER A 18 -5.17 -16.16 -16.05
CA SER A 18 -4.47 -15.25 -15.17
C SER A 18 -5.37 -14.79 -14.03
N GLY A 19 -6.63 -14.44 -14.32
CA GLY A 19 -7.62 -14.09 -13.31
C GLY A 19 -7.87 -15.21 -12.31
N LEU A 20 -7.95 -16.47 -12.75
CA LEU A 20 -8.05 -17.62 -11.87
C LEU A 20 -6.83 -17.73 -10.93
N THR A 21 -5.62 -17.59 -11.48
CA THR A 21 -4.37 -17.62 -10.71
C THR A 21 -4.36 -16.54 -9.63
N VAL A 22 -4.78 -15.33 -9.99
CA VAL A 22 -4.89 -14.20 -9.06
C VAL A 22 -5.93 -14.47 -7.98
N ALA A 23 -7.12 -14.97 -8.32
CA ALA A 23 -8.17 -15.28 -7.36
C ALA A 23 -7.72 -16.28 -6.30
N LEU A 24 -6.99 -17.33 -6.73
CA LEU A 24 -6.43 -18.34 -5.82
C LEU A 24 -5.38 -17.75 -4.86
N ALA A 25 -4.64 -16.73 -5.27
CA ALA A 25 -3.70 -16.02 -4.40
C ALA A 25 -4.40 -15.01 -3.47
N LEU A 26 -5.50 -14.39 -3.93
CA LEU A 26 -6.22 -13.37 -3.16
C LEU A 26 -6.99 -13.92 -1.96
N VAL A 27 -7.54 -15.15 -2.04
CA VAL A 27 -8.34 -15.73 -0.95
C VAL A 27 -7.59 -15.71 0.38
N PRO A 28 -6.40 -16.35 0.50
CA PRO A 28 -5.69 -16.39 1.77
C PRO A 28 -5.24 -15.01 2.25
N GLU A 29 -4.87 -14.12 1.32
CA GLU A 29 -4.42 -12.78 1.66
C GLU A 29 -5.58 -11.91 2.19
N ALA A 30 -6.75 -11.96 1.54
CA ALA A 30 -7.92 -11.20 1.97
C ALA A 30 -8.38 -11.64 3.37
N VAL A 31 -8.37 -12.96 3.65
CA VAL A 31 -8.67 -13.52 4.98
C VAL A 31 -7.64 -13.04 6.01
N ALA A 32 -6.35 -13.12 5.68
CA ALA A 32 -5.28 -12.70 6.58
C ALA A 32 -5.35 -11.19 6.89
N PHE A 33 -5.63 -10.35 5.90
CA PHE A 33 -5.78 -8.91 6.10
C PHE A 33 -7.05 -8.55 6.88
N ALA A 34 -8.14 -9.31 6.74
CA ALA A 34 -9.32 -9.16 7.58
C ALA A 34 -8.97 -9.41 9.07
N PHE A 35 -8.21 -10.46 9.37
CA PHE A 35 -7.73 -10.72 10.73
C PHE A 35 -6.81 -9.60 11.25
N VAL A 36 -5.91 -9.08 10.41
CA VAL A 36 -5.09 -7.93 10.76
C VAL A 36 -5.97 -6.73 11.10
N ALA A 37 -7.01 -6.45 10.32
CA ALA A 37 -7.94 -5.34 10.57
C ALA A 37 -8.85 -5.57 11.79
N GLY A 38 -8.89 -6.77 12.35
CA GLY A 38 -9.77 -7.14 13.47
C GLY A 38 -11.23 -7.33 13.05
N VAL A 39 -11.46 -7.74 11.80
CA VAL A 39 -12.80 -8.00 11.24
C VAL A 39 -12.94 -9.46 10.78
N GLU A 40 -14.18 -9.87 10.54
CA GLU A 40 -14.46 -11.19 10.02
C GLU A 40 -13.85 -11.41 8.62
N PRO A 41 -13.43 -12.64 8.28
CA PRO A 41 -12.85 -12.98 6.97
C PRO A 41 -13.68 -12.56 5.77
N LEU A 42 -15.01 -12.66 5.88
CA LEU A 42 -15.94 -12.26 4.83
C LEU A 42 -15.82 -10.78 4.46
N VAL A 43 -15.60 -9.92 5.44
CA VAL A 43 -15.41 -8.47 5.24
C VAL A 43 -14.22 -8.20 4.31
N GLY A 44 -13.11 -8.94 4.50
CA GLY A 44 -11.95 -8.87 3.61
C GLY A 44 -12.19 -9.46 2.23
N LEU A 45 -12.88 -10.60 2.16
CA LEU A 45 -13.22 -11.27 0.90
C LEU A 45 -14.19 -10.43 0.05
N TYR A 46 -15.20 -9.80 0.67
CA TYR A 46 -16.12 -8.89 -0.02
C TYR A 46 -15.39 -7.64 -0.52
N ALA A 47 -14.44 -7.11 0.27
CA ALA A 47 -13.60 -6.01 -0.18
C ALA A 47 -12.77 -6.43 -1.41
N ALA A 48 -12.10 -7.58 -1.37
CA ALA A 48 -11.31 -8.07 -2.50
C ALA A 48 -12.17 -8.30 -3.77
N PHE A 49 -13.39 -8.84 -3.61
CA PHE A 49 -14.33 -9.04 -4.70
C PHE A 49 -14.80 -7.71 -5.31
N LEU A 50 -15.38 -6.81 -4.49
CA LEU A 50 -16.02 -5.58 -4.97
C LEU A 50 -14.99 -4.58 -5.49
N VAL A 51 -13.91 -4.35 -4.72
CA VAL A 51 -12.85 -3.44 -5.16
C VAL A 51 -12.20 -4.00 -6.44
N GLY A 52 -11.89 -5.28 -6.48
CA GLY A 52 -11.32 -5.94 -7.65
C GLY A 52 -12.21 -5.82 -8.89
N LEU A 53 -13.50 -6.13 -8.76
CA LEU A 53 -14.47 -6.07 -9.85
C LEU A 53 -14.63 -4.65 -10.42
N ILE A 54 -14.90 -3.69 -9.53
CA ILE A 54 -15.23 -2.32 -9.94
C ILE A 54 -13.98 -1.63 -10.53
N THR A 55 -12.81 -1.76 -9.91
CA THR A 55 -11.58 -1.15 -10.43
C THR A 55 -11.14 -1.79 -11.75
N ALA A 56 -11.27 -3.10 -11.92
CA ALA A 56 -11.02 -3.76 -13.18
C ALA A 56 -11.95 -3.26 -14.29
N ALA A 57 -13.25 -3.02 -13.97
CA ALA A 57 -14.24 -2.55 -14.92
C ALA A 57 -14.03 -1.09 -15.33
N ILE A 58 -13.88 -0.17 -14.38
CA ILE A 58 -13.90 1.28 -14.60
C ILE A 58 -12.57 1.99 -14.33
N GLY A 59 -11.61 1.37 -13.65
CA GLY A 59 -10.32 1.96 -13.27
C GLY A 59 -9.48 2.46 -14.45
N GLY A 60 -8.42 3.15 -14.16
CA GLY A 60 -7.53 3.79 -15.12
C GLY A 60 -6.49 2.87 -15.75
N ARG A 61 -6.24 1.68 -15.15
CA ARG A 61 -5.18 0.77 -15.56
C ARG A 61 -5.67 -0.66 -15.78
N PRO A 62 -5.87 -1.12 -17.06
CA PRO A 62 -6.14 -2.52 -17.35
C PRO A 62 -4.99 -3.43 -16.93
N GLY A 63 -5.30 -4.63 -16.43
CA GLY A 63 -4.31 -5.60 -15.95
C GLY A 63 -3.79 -5.37 -14.54
N MET A 64 -4.14 -4.26 -13.91
CA MET A 64 -3.89 -4.01 -12.49
C MET A 64 -4.95 -4.70 -11.63
N ILE A 65 -4.55 -5.26 -10.51
CA ILE A 65 -5.42 -5.95 -9.56
C ILE A 65 -5.53 -5.13 -8.29
N SER A 66 -6.75 -4.94 -7.82
CA SER A 66 -7.07 -4.28 -6.56
C SER A 66 -7.81 -5.24 -5.63
N GLY A 67 -7.70 -5.02 -4.33
CA GLY A 67 -8.37 -5.83 -3.32
C GLY A 67 -8.10 -5.31 -1.90
N ALA A 68 -8.44 -6.08 -0.89
CA ALA A 68 -8.06 -5.80 0.49
C ALA A 68 -6.53 -5.80 0.63
N THR A 69 -5.96 -4.80 1.33
CA THR A 69 -4.50 -4.66 1.47
C THR A 69 -4.07 -4.51 2.93
N GLY A 70 -2.85 -4.98 3.22
CA GLY A 70 -2.27 -4.87 4.55
C GLY A 70 -2.05 -3.42 5.00
N ALA A 71 -1.72 -2.53 4.06
CA ALA A 71 -1.51 -1.11 4.35
C ALA A 71 -2.76 -0.44 4.92
N LEU A 72 -3.92 -0.76 4.38
CA LEU A 72 -5.20 -0.24 4.87
C LEU A 72 -5.65 -0.99 6.13
N ALA A 73 -5.48 -2.32 6.17
CA ALA A 73 -5.89 -3.16 7.29
C ALA A 73 -5.29 -2.70 8.62
N VAL A 74 -4.00 -2.35 8.63
CA VAL A 74 -3.31 -1.88 9.84
C VAL A 74 -3.91 -0.60 10.41
N VAL A 75 -4.29 0.35 9.56
CA VAL A 75 -4.92 1.61 10.00
C VAL A 75 -6.31 1.37 10.57
N MET A 76 -7.02 0.37 10.05
CA MET A 76 -8.39 0.03 10.46
C MET A 76 -8.46 -0.59 11.87
N VAL A 77 -7.39 -1.23 12.34
CA VAL A 77 -7.36 -1.94 13.64
C VAL A 77 -7.82 -1.04 14.80
N ALA A 78 -7.25 0.16 14.90
CA ALA A 78 -7.57 1.07 16.00
C ALA A 78 -9.04 1.54 15.94
N LEU A 79 -9.54 1.84 14.75
CA LEU A 79 -10.93 2.26 14.54
C LEU A 79 -11.91 1.13 14.91
N VAL A 80 -11.66 -0.08 14.42
CA VAL A 80 -12.52 -1.23 14.70
C VAL A 80 -12.52 -1.58 16.19
N ALA A 81 -11.35 -1.57 16.83
CA ALA A 81 -11.22 -1.88 18.26
C ALA A 81 -11.94 -0.88 19.16
N GLN A 82 -11.98 0.41 18.78
CA GLN A 82 -12.56 1.48 19.60
C GLN A 82 -14.05 1.73 19.29
N HIS A 83 -14.46 1.63 18.03
CA HIS A 83 -15.77 2.07 17.58
C HIS A 83 -16.58 0.97 16.86
N GLY A 84 -15.96 -0.18 16.53
CA GLY A 84 -16.62 -1.29 15.89
C GLY A 84 -16.63 -1.22 14.36
N VAL A 85 -17.18 -2.28 13.74
CA VAL A 85 -17.12 -2.51 12.29
C VAL A 85 -18.01 -1.53 11.50
N GLU A 86 -19.13 -1.08 12.07
CA GLU A 86 -20.02 -0.12 11.40
C GLU A 86 -19.33 1.22 11.11
N TYR A 87 -18.50 1.69 12.05
CA TYR A 87 -17.66 2.88 11.84
C TYR A 87 -16.62 2.66 10.75
N LEU A 88 -16.09 1.44 10.61
CA LEU A 88 -15.21 1.08 9.50
C LEU A 88 -15.94 1.23 8.16
N PHE A 89 -17.15 0.67 8.02
CA PHE A 89 -17.91 0.77 6.77
C PHE A 89 -18.22 2.22 6.40
N ALA A 90 -18.65 3.04 7.36
CA ALA A 90 -18.85 4.48 7.16
C ALA A 90 -17.55 5.19 6.73
N THR A 91 -16.43 4.82 7.35
CA THR A 91 -15.10 5.35 7.00
C THR A 91 -14.71 4.99 5.57
N VAL A 92 -14.97 3.76 5.13
CA VAL A 92 -14.68 3.29 3.76
C VAL A 92 -15.52 4.02 2.72
N VAL A 93 -16.81 4.30 3.02
CA VAL A 93 -17.67 5.14 2.16
C VAL A 93 -17.06 6.53 2.00
N LEU A 94 -16.70 7.18 3.11
CA LEU A 94 -16.12 8.53 3.08
C LEU A 94 -14.74 8.53 2.41
N MET A 95 -13.89 7.53 2.66
CA MET A 95 -12.64 7.29 1.95
C MET A 95 -12.85 7.27 0.44
N GLY A 96 -13.83 6.50 -0.03
CA GLY A 96 -14.16 6.40 -1.46
C GLY A 96 -14.59 7.76 -2.06
N ILE A 97 -15.40 8.53 -1.35
CA ILE A 97 -15.80 9.89 -1.77
C ILE A 97 -14.57 10.80 -1.90
N LEU A 98 -13.65 10.78 -0.92
CA LEU A 98 -12.41 11.57 -0.97
C LEU A 98 -11.53 11.16 -2.17
N GLN A 99 -11.45 9.87 -2.49
CA GLN A 99 -10.71 9.37 -3.65
C GLN A 99 -11.35 9.80 -4.97
N ILE A 100 -12.69 9.81 -5.07
CA ILE A 100 -13.42 10.36 -6.23
C ILE A 100 -13.08 11.84 -6.41
N LEU A 101 -13.16 12.62 -5.33
CA LEU A 101 -12.83 14.05 -5.35
C LEU A 101 -11.39 14.28 -5.80
N ALA A 102 -10.43 13.51 -5.28
CA ALA A 102 -9.04 13.56 -5.72
C ALA A 102 -8.89 13.31 -7.23
N GLY A 103 -9.63 12.36 -7.79
CA GLY A 103 -9.63 12.09 -9.24
C GLY A 103 -10.27 13.21 -10.06
N VAL A 104 -11.41 13.78 -9.61
CA VAL A 104 -12.12 14.88 -10.25
C VAL A 104 -11.28 16.16 -10.26
N PHE A 105 -10.65 16.49 -9.14
CA PHE A 105 -9.72 17.63 -9.02
C PHE A 105 -8.35 17.37 -9.66
N ARG A 106 -8.17 16.22 -10.33
CA ARG A 106 -6.92 15.84 -11.03
C ARG A 106 -5.69 15.79 -10.12
N LEU A 107 -5.88 15.44 -8.86
CA LEU A 107 -4.80 15.34 -7.87
C LEU A 107 -3.92 14.08 -8.06
N GLY A 108 -4.27 13.16 -8.94
CA GLY A 108 -3.47 11.98 -9.27
C GLY A 108 -2.05 12.27 -9.77
N LYS A 109 -1.78 13.52 -10.20
CA LYS A 109 -0.42 13.97 -10.54
C LYS A 109 0.41 14.33 -9.31
N PHE A 110 -0.23 14.81 -8.24
CA PHE A 110 0.47 15.28 -7.03
C PHE A 110 0.95 14.14 -6.15
N ILE A 111 0.34 12.97 -6.21
CA ILE A 111 0.77 11.81 -5.42
C ILE A 111 2.14 11.29 -5.90
N ARG A 112 2.55 11.60 -7.14
CA ARG A 112 3.92 11.37 -7.65
C ARG A 112 4.99 12.23 -6.97
N ILE A 113 4.60 13.16 -6.09
CA ILE A 113 5.52 14.09 -5.39
C ILE A 113 6.11 13.43 -4.13
N VAL A 114 5.59 12.27 -3.70
CA VAL A 114 6.15 11.58 -2.52
C VAL A 114 7.61 11.21 -2.83
N PRO A 115 8.59 11.75 -2.08
CA PRO A 115 9.99 11.49 -2.35
C PRO A 115 10.35 10.02 -2.12
N LEU A 116 11.29 9.50 -2.91
CA LEU A 116 11.73 8.11 -2.82
C LEU A 116 12.14 7.67 -1.39
N PRO A 117 12.90 8.47 -0.62
CA PRO A 117 13.24 8.09 0.76
C PRO A 117 12.02 7.89 1.67
N VAL A 118 10.99 8.72 1.51
CA VAL A 118 9.73 8.59 2.28
C VAL A 118 9.02 7.30 1.93
N MET A 119 8.98 6.95 0.63
CA MET A 119 8.37 5.71 0.16
C MET A 119 9.09 4.47 0.66
N LEU A 120 10.43 4.46 0.59
CA LEU A 120 11.24 3.34 1.10
C LEU A 120 11.04 3.17 2.61
N GLY A 121 11.02 4.27 3.36
CA GLY A 121 10.74 4.25 4.80
C GLY A 121 9.34 3.73 5.11
N PHE A 122 8.33 4.20 4.39
CA PHE A 122 6.95 3.77 4.52
C PHE A 122 6.77 2.26 4.25
N VAL A 123 7.29 1.76 3.13
CA VAL A 123 7.16 0.34 2.74
C VAL A 123 7.86 -0.57 3.75
N ASN A 124 9.05 -0.19 4.23
CA ASN A 124 9.77 -0.96 5.25
C ASN A 124 9.07 -0.91 6.62
N GLY A 125 8.57 0.26 7.01
CA GLY A 125 7.74 0.40 8.22
C GLY A 125 6.48 -0.45 8.14
N LEU A 126 5.77 -0.43 7.01
CA LEU A 126 4.59 -1.26 6.76
C LEU A 126 4.91 -2.76 6.89
N ALA A 127 5.99 -3.23 6.26
CA ALA A 127 6.41 -4.62 6.39
C ALA A 127 6.65 -5.02 7.85
N MET A 128 7.27 -4.13 8.64
CA MET A 128 7.49 -4.37 10.07
C MET A 128 6.18 -4.41 10.85
N VAL A 129 5.23 -3.52 10.56
CA VAL A 129 3.91 -3.51 11.23
C VAL A 129 3.12 -4.78 10.90
N ILE A 130 3.12 -5.22 9.63
CA ILE A 130 2.50 -6.49 9.22
C ILE A 130 3.16 -7.66 9.96
N PHE A 131 4.50 -7.67 10.07
CA PHE A 131 5.22 -8.69 10.84
C PHE A 131 4.75 -8.74 12.31
N LEU A 132 4.71 -7.59 12.98
CA LEU A 132 4.28 -7.50 14.37
C LEU A 132 2.82 -7.94 14.55
N ALA A 133 1.95 -7.63 13.59
CA ALA A 133 0.56 -8.09 13.62
C ALA A 133 0.44 -9.63 13.56
N GLN A 134 1.34 -10.31 12.81
CA GLN A 134 1.34 -11.77 12.75
C GLN A 134 1.74 -12.44 14.08
N LEU A 135 2.45 -11.74 14.96
CA LEU A 135 2.80 -12.27 16.28
C LEU A 135 1.57 -12.57 17.16
N LYS A 136 0.43 -11.94 16.87
CA LYS A 136 -0.85 -12.26 17.55
C LYS A 136 -1.31 -13.69 17.28
N ALA A 137 -0.98 -14.28 16.13
CA ALA A 137 -1.30 -15.66 15.81
C ALA A 137 -0.62 -16.68 16.75
N PHE A 138 0.48 -16.28 17.40
CA PHE A 138 1.21 -17.08 18.38
C PHE A 138 0.71 -16.88 19.83
N LYS A 139 -0.41 -16.17 19.99
CA LYS A 139 -1.04 -15.97 21.30
C LYS A 139 -2.37 -16.69 21.37
N VAL A 140 -2.72 -17.11 22.57
CA VAL A 140 -4.02 -17.69 22.93
C VAL A 140 -4.61 -16.93 24.09
N THR A 141 -5.93 -16.83 24.13
CA THR A 141 -6.62 -16.27 25.30
C THR A 141 -6.65 -17.32 26.39
N GLY A 142 -5.99 -17.07 27.52
CA GLY A 142 -6.02 -17.95 28.68
C GLY A 142 -7.37 -17.92 29.40
N GLU A 143 -7.56 -18.82 30.39
CA GLU A 143 -8.78 -18.95 31.18
C GLU A 143 -9.20 -17.64 31.90
N ASN A 144 -8.25 -16.75 32.17
CA ASN A 144 -8.49 -15.46 32.82
C ASN A 144 -8.74 -14.29 31.83
N GLY A 145 -8.88 -14.57 30.52
CA GLY A 145 -9.06 -13.55 29.50
C GLY A 145 -7.77 -12.82 29.08
N GLU A 146 -6.61 -13.21 29.63
CA GLU A 146 -5.31 -12.63 29.26
C GLU A 146 -4.73 -13.32 28.03
N GLU A 147 -4.12 -12.51 27.13
CA GLU A 147 -3.37 -13.04 25.99
C GLU A 147 -2.04 -13.64 26.47
N GLN A 148 -1.86 -14.94 26.29
CA GLN A 148 -0.62 -15.64 26.63
C GLN A 148 0.03 -16.19 25.37
N TRP A 149 1.36 -16.22 25.36
CA TRP A 149 2.10 -16.85 24.27
C TRP A 149 1.87 -18.37 24.28
N LEU A 150 1.70 -18.92 23.08
CA LEU A 150 1.74 -20.37 22.87
C LEU A 150 3.03 -20.94 23.49
N SER A 151 2.90 -22.03 24.20
CA SER A 151 4.04 -22.73 24.85
C SER A 151 3.91 -24.24 24.65
N GLY A 152 5.02 -24.93 24.78
CA GLY A 152 5.05 -26.39 24.65
C GLY A 152 4.81 -26.90 23.22
N GLU A 153 4.12 -28.03 23.11
CA GLU A 153 3.88 -28.72 21.85
C GLU A 153 3.11 -27.89 20.81
N PRO A 154 2.04 -27.12 21.14
CA PRO A 154 1.33 -26.26 20.21
C PRO A 154 2.23 -25.22 19.54
N LEU A 155 3.18 -24.66 20.27
CA LEU A 155 4.13 -23.68 19.72
C LEU A 155 5.05 -24.35 18.67
N TRP A 156 5.53 -25.55 18.94
CA TRP A 156 6.43 -26.25 18.01
C TRP A 156 5.67 -26.64 16.72
N TRP A 157 4.43 -27.08 16.81
CA TRP A 157 3.60 -27.33 15.63
C TRP A 157 3.33 -26.06 14.86
N MET A 158 2.97 -24.95 15.53
CA MET A 158 2.77 -23.66 14.89
C MET A 158 4.03 -23.22 14.12
N LEU A 159 5.21 -23.24 14.76
CA LEU A 159 6.48 -22.86 14.14
C LEU A 159 6.84 -23.79 12.98
N GLY A 160 6.66 -25.09 13.14
CA GLY A 160 6.95 -26.09 12.11
C GLY A 160 6.10 -25.91 10.85
N LEU A 161 4.79 -25.68 11.03
CA LEU A 161 3.87 -25.46 9.91
C LEU A 161 4.09 -24.11 9.24
N VAL A 162 4.38 -23.04 10.00
CA VAL A 162 4.79 -21.73 9.45
C VAL A 162 6.06 -21.88 8.61
N ALA A 163 7.09 -22.56 9.15
CA ALA A 163 8.36 -22.79 8.43
C ALA A 163 8.14 -23.61 7.16
N LEU A 164 7.29 -24.64 7.22
CA LEU A 164 6.93 -25.46 6.06
C LEU A 164 6.24 -24.63 4.99
N THR A 165 5.27 -23.78 5.40
CA THR A 165 4.57 -22.86 4.50
C THR A 165 5.56 -21.92 3.80
N MET A 166 6.45 -21.30 4.56
CA MET A 166 7.47 -20.41 4.03
C MET A 166 8.43 -21.14 3.08
N ALA A 167 8.86 -22.34 3.43
CA ALA A 167 9.75 -23.15 2.60
C ALA A 167 9.08 -23.49 1.26
N ILE A 168 7.85 -23.98 1.26
CA ILE A 168 7.11 -24.28 0.03
C ILE A 168 6.93 -23.01 -0.80
N SER A 169 6.50 -21.90 -0.18
CA SER A 169 6.29 -20.62 -0.87
C SER A 169 7.57 -20.07 -1.50
N TYR A 170 8.74 -20.32 -0.90
CA TYR A 170 10.04 -19.87 -1.41
C TYR A 170 10.63 -20.79 -2.48
N PHE A 171 10.53 -22.12 -2.31
CA PHE A 171 11.18 -23.06 -3.21
C PHE A 171 10.33 -23.43 -4.42
N LEU A 172 9.00 -23.51 -4.28
CA LEU A 172 8.12 -23.94 -5.36
C LEU A 172 8.23 -23.07 -6.62
N PRO A 173 8.31 -21.72 -6.56
CA PRO A 173 8.46 -20.90 -7.77
C PRO A 173 9.77 -21.15 -8.54
N LYS A 174 10.76 -21.74 -7.89
CA LYS A 174 12.03 -22.14 -8.54
C LYS A 174 11.90 -23.46 -9.32
N LEU A 175 10.92 -24.29 -8.92
CA LEU A 175 10.65 -25.59 -9.55
C LEU A 175 9.58 -25.46 -10.65
N THR A 176 8.50 -24.72 -10.37
CA THR A 176 7.39 -24.55 -11.30
C THR A 176 6.72 -23.19 -11.10
N LYS A 177 6.31 -22.59 -12.23
CA LYS A 177 5.50 -21.36 -12.28
C LYS A 177 4.04 -21.65 -12.60
N ALA A 178 3.68 -22.93 -12.77
CA ALA A 178 2.33 -23.32 -13.21
C ALA A 178 1.27 -23.19 -12.11
N PHE A 179 1.70 -23.10 -10.84
CA PHE A 179 0.79 -23.07 -9.69
C PHE A 179 1.21 -21.99 -8.67
N PRO A 180 0.26 -21.20 -8.13
CA PRO A 180 0.58 -20.19 -7.11
C PRO A 180 1.19 -20.84 -5.86
N SER A 181 2.38 -20.37 -5.48
CA SER A 181 3.15 -21.01 -4.41
C SER A 181 2.50 -20.90 -3.04
N SER A 182 1.83 -19.80 -2.74
CA SER A 182 1.07 -19.59 -1.51
C SER A 182 -0.09 -20.58 -1.39
N LEU A 183 -0.83 -20.79 -2.48
CA LEU A 183 -1.92 -21.77 -2.50
C LEU A 183 -1.40 -23.21 -2.31
N ALA A 184 -0.32 -23.58 -3.01
CA ALA A 184 0.30 -24.90 -2.84
C ALA A 184 0.76 -25.12 -1.39
N ALA A 185 1.39 -24.11 -0.78
CA ALA A 185 1.82 -24.17 0.61
C ALA A 185 0.63 -24.38 1.57
N ILE A 186 -0.48 -23.65 1.37
CA ILE A 186 -1.68 -23.81 2.18
C ILE A 186 -2.25 -25.20 2.04
N ILE A 187 -2.41 -25.71 0.81
CA ILE A 187 -2.95 -27.05 0.57
C ILE A 187 -2.07 -28.11 1.26
N VAL A 188 -0.76 -28.07 1.06
CA VAL A 188 0.17 -29.05 1.66
C VAL A 188 0.11 -28.98 3.18
N VAL A 189 0.17 -27.79 3.76
CA VAL A 189 0.14 -27.63 5.23
C VAL A 189 -1.22 -28.06 5.81
N THR A 190 -2.32 -27.77 5.14
CA THR A 190 -3.65 -28.25 5.54
C THR A 190 -3.71 -29.78 5.50
N LEU A 191 -3.21 -30.41 4.43
CA LEU A 191 -3.16 -31.86 4.33
C LEU A 191 -2.27 -32.52 5.41
N VAL A 192 -1.13 -31.88 5.74
CA VAL A 192 -0.26 -32.33 6.84
C VAL A 192 -0.98 -32.23 8.18
N ALA A 193 -1.66 -31.11 8.45
CA ALA A 193 -2.42 -30.91 9.68
C ALA A 193 -3.54 -31.93 9.86
N ILE A 194 -4.31 -32.20 8.80
CA ILE A 194 -5.38 -33.20 8.80
C ILE A 194 -4.80 -34.63 8.94
N GLY A 195 -3.74 -34.94 8.16
CA GLY A 195 -3.15 -36.29 8.14
C GLY A 195 -2.47 -36.69 9.44
N LEU A 196 -1.94 -35.73 10.18
CA LEU A 196 -1.35 -35.93 11.50
C LEU A 196 -2.36 -35.72 12.66
N HIS A 197 -3.60 -35.40 12.35
CA HIS A 197 -4.65 -35.10 13.34
C HIS A 197 -4.22 -34.05 14.36
N LEU A 198 -3.57 -32.97 13.90
CA LEU A 198 -3.07 -31.92 14.78
C LEU A 198 -4.21 -31.09 15.33
N ASP A 199 -4.21 -30.90 16.65
CA ASP A 199 -5.13 -29.97 17.31
C ASP A 199 -4.58 -28.54 17.22
N ILE A 200 -4.88 -27.88 16.10
CA ILE A 200 -4.42 -26.52 15.79
C ILE A 200 -5.59 -25.67 15.33
N ARG A 201 -5.49 -24.37 15.60
CA ARG A 201 -6.55 -23.42 15.20
C ARG A 201 -6.61 -23.28 13.69
N ASN A 202 -7.85 -23.39 13.17
CA ASN A 202 -8.20 -23.18 11.78
C ASN A 202 -8.95 -21.85 11.61
N VAL A 203 -9.13 -21.43 10.36
CA VAL A 203 -9.90 -20.22 10.04
C VAL A 203 -11.33 -20.33 10.57
N GLY A 204 -11.99 -21.49 10.42
CA GLY A 204 -13.35 -21.75 10.90
C GLY A 204 -13.51 -21.63 12.42
N ASP A 205 -12.44 -21.84 13.20
CA ASP A 205 -12.47 -21.68 14.67
C ASP A 205 -12.51 -20.21 15.09
N ILE A 206 -12.15 -19.28 14.20
CA ILE A 206 -12.19 -17.85 14.46
C ILE A 206 -13.52 -17.26 13.99
N ALA A 207 -13.92 -17.58 12.75
CA ALA A 207 -15.17 -17.12 12.17
C ALA A 207 -15.59 -18.01 11.00
N SER A 208 -16.89 -18.23 10.84
CA SER A 208 -17.43 -18.91 9.67
C SER A 208 -17.31 -18.03 8.43
N ILE A 209 -16.87 -18.63 7.31
CA ILE A 209 -16.83 -17.99 5.99
C ILE A 209 -18.08 -18.34 5.17
N ALA A 210 -18.96 -19.16 5.71
CA ALA A 210 -20.23 -19.48 5.07
C ALA A 210 -21.07 -18.21 4.90
N GLY A 211 -20.86 -17.50 3.80
CA GLY A 211 -21.54 -16.27 3.43
C GLY A 211 -22.27 -16.39 2.11
N GLY A 212 -23.25 -15.51 1.93
CA GLY A 212 -23.97 -15.33 0.67
C GLY A 212 -23.28 -14.32 -0.24
N LEU A 213 -24.07 -13.74 -1.11
CA LEU A 213 -23.68 -12.51 -1.83
C LEU A 213 -23.57 -11.36 -0.83
N PRO A 214 -22.64 -10.41 -1.06
CA PRO A 214 -22.60 -9.20 -0.24
C PRO A 214 -23.94 -8.46 -0.31
N GLU A 215 -24.51 -8.17 0.85
CA GLU A 215 -25.79 -7.49 0.95
C GLU A 215 -25.60 -5.99 1.11
N PHE A 216 -26.47 -5.21 0.45
CA PHE A 216 -26.47 -3.77 0.60
C PHE A 216 -26.95 -3.37 1.99
N SER A 217 -26.13 -2.64 2.72
CA SER A 217 -26.50 -2.06 4.02
C SER A 217 -25.98 -0.64 4.14
N ILE A 218 -26.76 0.22 4.78
CA ILE A 218 -26.29 1.55 5.16
C ILE A 218 -25.60 1.39 6.51
N PRO A 219 -24.33 1.83 6.67
CA PRO A 219 -23.63 1.71 7.95
C PRO A 219 -24.45 2.33 9.09
N MET A 220 -24.69 1.54 10.14
CA MET A 220 -25.53 1.94 11.28
C MET A 220 -24.73 2.80 12.26
N VAL A 221 -24.35 4.00 11.85
CA VAL A 221 -23.68 5.00 12.66
C VAL A 221 -24.55 6.25 12.79
N PRO A 222 -24.53 6.97 13.93
CA PRO A 222 -25.28 8.22 14.09
C PRO A 222 -24.81 9.27 13.09
N PHE A 223 -25.74 9.90 12.37
CA PHE A 223 -25.42 11.01 11.46
C PHE A 223 -25.27 12.32 12.25
N ASN A 224 -24.18 12.46 12.98
CA ASN A 224 -23.85 13.64 13.77
C ASN A 224 -22.41 14.10 13.54
N MET A 225 -22.07 15.28 14.07
CA MET A 225 -20.72 15.84 13.93
C MET A 225 -19.67 15.00 14.67
N GLU A 226 -20.04 14.34 15.74
CA GLU A 226 -19.15 13.47 16.51
C GLU A 226 -18.68 12.28 15.67
N THR A 227 -19.60 11.57 15.01
CA THR A 227 -19.28 10.50 14.09
C THR A 227 -18.37 10.99 12.97
N LEU A 228 -18.66 12.15 12.37
CA LEU A 228 -17.82 12.73 11.32
C LEU A 228 -16.40 13.02 11.83
N LEU A 229 -16.25 13.57 13.04
CA LEU A 229 -14.93 13.83 13.65
C LEU A 229 -14.14 12.54 13.93
N ILE A 230 -14.84 11.42 14.22
CA ILE A 230 -14.21 10.13 14.40
C ILE A 230 -13.74 9.56 13.05
N ILE A 231 -14.63 9.50 12.04
CA ILE A 231 -14.33 8.81 10.78
C ILE A 231 -13.47 9.64 9.81
N ALA A 232 -13.54 10.97 9.84
CA ALA A 232 -12.88 11.82 8.85
C ALA A 232 -11.34 11.67 8.86
N PRO A 233 -10.64 11.66 10.00
CA PRO A 233 -9.19 11.44 10.02
C PRO A 233 -8.80 10.10 9.38
N TYR A 234 -9.46 9.01 9.79
CA TYR A 234 -9.22 7.68 9.24
C TYR A 234 -9.52 7.62 7.74
N SER A 235 -10.65 8.20 7.30
CA SER A 235 -11.02 8.25 5.88
C SER A 235 -9.99 8.99 5.04
N PHE A 236 -9.47 10.11 5.53
CA PHE A 236 -8.42 10.87 4.85
C PHE A 236 -7.12 10.06 4.74
N ILE A 237 -6.71 9.44 5.84
CA ILE A 237 -5.52 8.57 5.92
C ILE A 237 -5.64 7.41 4.95
N LEU A 238 -6.75 6.66 5.00
CA LEU A 238 -7.00 5.52 4.13
C LEU A 238 -7.10 5.93 2.66
N ALA A 239 -7.73 7.08 2.35
CA ALA A 239 -7.80 7.60 0.99
C ALA A 239 -6.39 7.93 0.45
N PHE A 240 -5.57 8.58 1.26
CA PHE A 240 -4.21 8.96 0.89
C PHE A 240 -3.33 7.73 0.67
N ILE A 241 -3.31 6.77 1.60
CA ILE A 241 -2.53 5.53 1.49
C ILE A 241 -3.00 4.73 0.28
N GLY A 242 -4.32 4.50 0.17
CA GLY A 242 -4.89 3.69 -0.92
C GLY A 242 -4.63 4.29 -2.31
N LEU A 243 -4.71 5.62 -2.46
CA LEU A 243 -4.35 6.29 -3.73
C LEU A 243 -2.85 6.24 -4.00
N THR A 244 -2.02 6.43 -2.99
CA THR A 244 -0.56 6.35 -3.14
C THR A 244 -0.16 4.96 -3.63
N GLU A 245 -0.62 3.89 -2.97
CA GLU A 245 -0.32 2.51 -3.35
C GLU A 245 -0.86 2.18 -4.75
N SER A 246 -2.08 2.62 -5.07
CA SER A 246 -2.69 2.40 -6.38
C SER A 246 -1.96 3.11 -7.51
N LEU A 247 -1.50 4.34 -7.30
CA LEU A 247 -0.79 5.09 -8.34
C LEU A 247 0.66 4.63 -8.50
N LEU A 248 1.27 4.11 -7.44
CA LEU A 248 2.57 3.45 -7.53
C LEU A 248 2.48 2.14 -8.32
N THR A 249 1.48 1.31 -8.00
CA THR A 249 1.20 0.09 -8.75
C THR A 249 0.93 0.40 -10.22
N LEU A 250 0.14 1.46 -10.51
CA LEU A 250 -0.10 1.92 -11.88
C LEU A 250 1.21 2.27 -12.59
N THR A 251 2.09 3.03 -11.95
CA THR A 251 3.38 3.43 -12.54
C THR A 251 4.27 2.22 -12.81
N LEU A 252 4.36 1.28 -11.86
CA LEU A 252 5.12 0.04 -12.04
C LEU A 252 4.60 -0.79 -13.22
N ILE A 253 3.27 -0.94 -13.32
CA ILE A 253 2.66 -1.68 -14.44
C ILE A 253 2.85 -0.94 -15.77
N ASP A 254 2.84 0.40 -15.79
CA ASP A 254 3.16 1.22 -16.97
C ASP A 254 4.58 0.91 -17.47
N GLU A 255 5.56 0.87 -16.57
CA GLU A 255 6.96 0.58 -16.90
C GLU A 255 7.14 -0.84 -17.44
N ILE A 256 6.58 -1.86 -16.77
CA ILE A 256 6.75 -3.27 -17.16
C ILE A 256 6.05 -3.59 -18.50
N THR A 257 4.93 -2.93 -18.77
CA THR A 257 4.12 -3.21 -19.96
C THR A 257 4.36 -2.22 -21.10
N GLU A 258 5.22 -1.22 -20.89
CA GLU A 258 5.53 -0.14 -21.83
C GLU A 258 4.26 0.56 -22.38
N THR A 259 3.26 0.72 -21.49
CA THR A 259 1.98 1.35 -21.82
C THR A 259 1.61 2.35 -20.74
N THR A 260 0.72 3.29 -21.03
CA THR A 260 0.40 4.39 -20.11
C THR A 260 -1.00 4.24 -19.53
N GLY A 261 -1.13 4.21 -18.21
CA GLY A 261 -2.38 4.28 -17.48
C GLY A 261 -2.93 5.71 -17.37
N ARG A 262 -4.12 5.83 -16.79
CA ARG A 262 -4.81 7.12 -16.56
C ARG A 262 -4.97 7.37 -15.05
N PRO A 263 -4.02 8.10 -14.38
CA PRO A 263 -4.00 8.25 -12.93
C PRO A 263 -5.30 8.80 -12.33
N ASN A 264 -5.83 9.90 -12.89
CA ASN A 264 -7.06 10.49 -12.37
C ASN A 264 -8.28 9.57 -12.51
N LYS A 265 -8.33 8.78 -13.60
CA LYS A 265 -9.38 7.78 -13.80
C LYS A 265 -9.23 6.64 -12.80
N GLU A 266 -8.00 6.29 -12.43
CA GLU A 266 -7.72 5.30 -11.39
C GLU A 266 -8.21 5.79 -10.02
N CYS A 267 -7.93 7.04 -9.65
CA CYS A 267 -8.46 7.63 -8.41
C CYS A 267 -10.00 7.55 -8.35
N ILE A 268 -10.68 7.88 -9.45
CA ILE A 268 -12.16 7.76 -9.51
C ILE A 268 -12.59 6.30 -9.41
N GLY A 269 -11.90 5.38 -10.11
CA GLY A 269 -12.21 3.94 -10.08
C GLY A 269 -12.08 3.35 -8.67
N GLN A 270 -10.98 3.65 -7.98
CA GLN A 270 -10.74 3.24 -6.60
C GLN A 270 -11.78 3.85 -5.65
N GLY A 271 -12.11 5.13 -5.84
CA GLY A 271 -13.09 5.83 -5.03
C GLY A 271 -14.50 5.24 -5.17
N VAL A 272 -14.96 5.00 -6.40
CA VAL A 272 -16.25 4.33 -6.63
C VAL A 272 -16.27 2.93 -6.03
N ALA A 273 -15.18 2.18 -6.21
CA ALA A 273 -15.05 0.84 -5.65
C ALA A 273 -15.16 0.85 -4.13
N ASN A 274 -14.41 1.71 -3.45
CA ASN A 274 -14.45 1.80 -1.99
C ASN A 274 -15.80 2.32 -1.47
N THR A 275 -16.41 3.32 -2.12
CA THR A 275 -17.75 3.79 -1.74
C THR A 275 -18.78 2.65 -1.80
N VAL A 276 -18.78 1.88 -2.89
CA VAL A 276 -19.68 0.72 -3.03
C VAL A 276 -19.34 -0.34 -1.97
N THR A 277 -18.06 -0.66 -1.80
CA THR A 277 -17.61 -1.68 -0.85
C THR A 277 -18.05 -1.37 0.58
N GLY A 278 -18.00 -0.11 1.01
CA GLY A 278 -18.47 0.29 2.33
C GLY A 278 -19.97 0.07 2.54
N PHE A 279 -20.80 0.22 1.48
CA PHE A 279 -22.23 -0.09 1.54
C PHE A 279 -22.54 -1.60 1.45
N PHE A 280 -21.58 -2.43 1.12
CA PHE A 280 -21.74 -3.89 1.01
C PHE A 280 -20.92 -4.64 2.06
N GLY A 281 -20.59 -3.99 3.19
CA GLY A 281 -19.94 -4.64 4.32
C GLY A 281 -18.49 -5.06 4.08
N GLY A 282 -17.76 -4.39 3.20
CA GLY A 282 -16.34 -4.66 2.96
C GLY A 282 -15.42 -3.62 3.58
N MET A 283 -14.21 -4.04 3.95
CA MET A 283 -13.20 -3.20 4.59
C MET A 283 -12.50 -2.19 3.68
N GLY A 284 -12.90 -2.10 2.42
CA GLY A 284 -12.20 -1.29 1.44
C GLY A 284 -10.88 -1.90 0.97
N GLY A 285 -10.28 -1.26 -0.03
CA GLY A 285 -9.05 -1.77 -0.63
C GLY A 285 -8.39 -0.77 -1.56
N CYS A 286 -7.29 -1.21 -2.16
CA CYS A 286 -6.54 -0.46 -3.17
C CYS A 286 -5.81 -1.42 -4.12
N ALA A 287 -5.08 -0.88 -5.10
CA ALA A 287 -4.31 -1.72 -6.01
C ALA A 287 -3.12 -2.35 -5.29
N MET A 288 -2.87 -3.60 -5.61
CA MET A 288 -1.85 -4.44 -4.98
C MET A 288 -0.72 -4.74 -5.97
N ILE A 289 0.51 -4.38 -5.62
CA ILE A 289 1.69 -4.63 -6.47
C ILE A 289 1.87 -6.13 -6.72
N GLY A 290 1.86 -6.94 -5.67
CA GLY A 290 2.10 -8.40 -5.75
C GLY A 290 1.13 -9.10 -6.70
N GLN A 291 -0.16 -8.91 -6.52
CA GLN A 291 -1.22 -9.53 -7.33
C GLN A 291 -1.25 -9.00 -8.76
N SER A 292 -0.97 -7.71 -8.94
CA SER A 292 -0.82 -7.13 -10.27
C SER A 292 0.36 -7.76 -11.02
N MET A 293 1.48 -8.02 -10.32
CA MET A 293 2.63 -8.72 -10.89
C MET A 293 2.31 -10.18 -11.22
N ILE A 294 1.58 -10.89 -10.35
CA ILE A 294 1.11 -12.25 -10.63
C ILE A 294 0.26 -12.25 -11.91
N ASN A 295 -0.69 -11.31 -12.02
CA ASN A 295 -1.54 -11.17 -13.18
C ASN A 295 -0.73 -10.96 -14.49
N ILE A 296 0.19 -9.98 -14.45
CA ILE A 296 1.01 -9.64 -15.61
C ILE A 296 1.95 -10.80 -16.01
N ASN A 297 2.59 -11.45 -15.02
CA ASN A 297 3.48 -12.58 -15.28
C ASN A 297 2.75 -13.83 -15.77
N SER A 298 1.48 -13.99 -15.42
CA SER A 298 0.59 -15.05 -15.93
C SER A 298 -0.02 -14.73 -17.30
N GLY A 299 0.31 -13.59 -17.89
CA GLY A 299 -0.14 -13.18 -19.23
C GLY A 299 -1.40 -12.33 -19.26
N GLY A 300 -1.97 -11.94 -18.11
CA GLY A 300 -3.10 -11.02 -18.01
C GLY A 300 -2.68 -9.60 -18.40
N ARG A 301 -3.41 -8.98 -19.31
CA ARG A 301 -3.13 -7.62 -19.81
C ARG A 301 -4.39 -6.76 -19.87
N GLY A 302 -5.55 -7.39 -19.95
CA GLY A 302 -6.83 -6.74 -20.15
C GLY A 302 -7.59 -6.46 -18.86
N ARG A 303 -8.73 -5.79 -19.00
CA ARG A 303 -9.70 -5.65 -17.90
C ARG A 303 -10.32 -6.98 -17.54
N LEU A 304 -10.41 -7.89 -18.50
CA LEU A 304 -11.03 -9.20 -18.34
C LEU A 304 -10.28 -10.03 -17.28
N SER A 305 -8.97 -9.89 -17.15
CA SER A 305 -8.21 -10.63 -16.16
C SER A 305 -8.61 -10.26 -14.73
N GLY A 306 -8.74 -8.95 -14.41
CA GLY A 306 -9.22 -8.50 -13.10
C GLY A 306 -10.70 -8.83 -12.85
N ILE A 307 -11.55 -8.70 -13.87
CA ILE A 307 -12.97 -9.11 -13.78
C ILE A 307 -13.08 -10.61 -13.51
N SER A 308 -12.31 -11.44 -14.23
CA SER A 308 -12.27 -12.89 -14.01
C SER A 308 -11.76 -13.22 -12.61
N ALA A 309 -10.72 -12.54 -12.14
CA ALA A 309 -10.22 -12.73 -10.77
C ALA A 309 -11.32 -12.47 -9.73
N ALA A 310 -12.04 -11.37 -9.85
CA ALA A 310 -13.12 -11.03 -8.94
C ALA A 310 -14.28 -12.06 -9.00
N LEU A 311 -14.67 -12.49 -10.19
CA LEU A 311 -15.74 -13.49 -10.35
C LEU A 311 -15.34 -14.87 -9.81
N PHE A 312 -14.10 -15.32 -10.04
CA PHE A 312 -13.60 -16.56 -9.43
C PHE A 312 -13.53 -16.45 -7.91
N LEU A 313 -13.11 -15.28 -7.39
CA LEU A 313 -13.12 -15.06 -5.94
C LEU A 313 -14.54 -15.15 -5.37
N LEU A 314 -15.54 -14.57 -6.02
CA LEU A 314 -16.94 -14.72 -5.63
C LEU A 314 -17.37 -16.19 -5.68
N CYS A 315 -17.00 -16.94 -6.71
CA CYS A 315 -17.28 -18.38 -6.78
C CYS A 315 -16.66 -19.14 -5.59
N PHE A 316 -15.45 -18.76 -5.18
CA PHE A 316 -14.80 -19.37 -4.01
C PHE A 316 -15.54 -19.05 -2.71
N ILE A 317 -16.00 -17.81 -2.52
CA ILE A 317 -16.83 -17.43 -1.35
C ILE A 317 -18.12 -18.25 -1.29
N LEU A 318 -18.81 -18.41 -2.43
CA LEU A 318 -20.12 -19.08 -2.48
C LEU A 318 -20.04 -20.60 -2.37
N PHE A 319 -18.98 -21.22 -2.91
CA PHE A 319 -18.94 -22.69 -3.07
C PHE A 319 -17.75 -23.35 -2.35
N ALA A 320 -16.71 -22.61 -1.99
CA ALA A 320 -15.50 -23.16 -1.40
C ALA A 320 -15.30 -22.76 0.08
N SER A 321 -16.30 -22.15 0.72
CA SER A 321 -16.21 -21.76 2.15
C SER A 321 -15.78 -22.90 3.08
N PRO A 322 -16.30 -24.15 2.97
CA PRO A 322 -15.85 -25.23 3.83
C PRO A 322 -14.38 -25.60 3.65
N LEU A 323 -13.83 -25.39 2.44
CA LEU A 323 -12.42 -25.63 2.15
C LEU A 323 -11.52 -24.51 2.73
N ILE A 324 -12.05 -23.30 2.85
CA ILE A 324 -11.30 -22.18 3.44
C ILE A 324 -11.30 -22.29 4.97
N GLU A 325 -12.40 -22.74 5.56
CA GLU A 325 -12.54 -22.88 7.01
C GLU A 325 -11.56 -23.90 7.63
N ILE A 326 -11.18 -24.94 6.89
CA ILE A 326 -10.22 -25.95 7.36
C ILE A 326 -8.74 -25.50 7.25
N ILE A 327 -8.48 -24.31 6.71
CA ILE A 327 -7.10 -23.81 6.56
C ILE A 327 -6.52 -23.49 7.95
N PRO A 328 -5.35 -24.06 8.31
CA PRO A 328 -4.68 -23.73 9.56
C PRO A 328 -4.23 -22.27 9.60
N ILE A 329 -4.40 -21.59 10.74
CA ILE A 329 -3.88 -20.22 10.95
C ILE A 329 -2.36 -20.18 10.74
N ALA A 330 -1.65 -21.26 11.09
CA ALA A 330 -0.22 -21.39 10.82
C ALA A 330 0.13 -21.23 9.33
N ALA A 331 -0.70 -21.77 8.42
CA ALA A 331 -0.50 -21.64 6.98
C ALA A 331 -0.65 -20.18 6.52
N LEU A 332 -1.70 -19.47 6.99
CA LEU A 332 -1.91 -18.05 6.68
C LEU A 332 -0.78 -17.18 7.24
N THR A 333 -0.36 -17.44 8.47
CA THR A 333 0.76 -16.74 9.11
C THR A 333 2.06 -16.92 8.31
N GLY A 334 2.33 -18.14 7.83
CA GLY A 334 3.50 -18.42 6.98
C GLY A 334 3.45 -17.68 5.64
N VAL A 335 2.27 -17.62 5.00
CA VAL A 335 2.06 -16.80 3.79
C VAL A 335 2.29 -15.32 4.08
N MET A 336 1.77 -14.81 5.20
CA MET A 336 1.93 -13.42 5.60
C MET A 336 3.41 -13.07 5.89
N PHE A 337 4.18 -13.97 6.48
CA PHE A 337 5.63 -13.75 6.61
C PHE A 337 6.34 -13.70 5.24
N MET A 338 5.89 -14.48 4.26
CA MET A 338 6.40 -14.33 2.89
C MET A 338 6.00 -12.99 2.27
N VAL A 339 4.78 -12.48 2.54
CA VAL A 339 4.36 -11.14 2.13
C VAL A 339 5.24 -10.07 2.78
N VAL A 340 5.53 -10.18 4.07
CA VAL A 340 6.47 -9.27 4.78
C VAL A 340 7.83 -9.25 4.10
N LEU A 341 8.41 -10.43 3.83
CA LEU A 341 9.72 -10.54 3.16
C LEU A 341 9.71 -9.96 1.74
N GLY A 342 8.59 -10.10 1.02
CA GLY A 342 8.40 -9.55 -0.32
C GLY A 342 8.08 -8.05 -0.34
N THR A 343 7.43 -7.54 0.71
CA THR A 343 7.12 -6.11 0.86
C THR A 343 8.33 -5.31 1.33
N PHE A 344 9.17 -5.92 2.18
CA PHE A 344 10.36 -5.26 2.69
C PHE A 344 11.34 -4.94 1.55
N GLU A 345 11.68 -3.66 1.40
CA GLU A 345 12.58 -3.19 0.34
C GLU A 345 14.06 -3.38 0.76
N TRP A 346 14.59 -4.57 0.48
CA TRP A 346 15.96 -4.97 0.81
C TRP A 346 17.04 -4.08 0.17
N ALA A 347 16.70 -3.43 -0.95
CA ALA A 347 17.60 -2.47 -1.59
C ALA A 347 17.89 -1.27 -0.69
N SER A 348 17.01 -0.95 0.26
CA SER A 348 17.21 0.14 1.24
C SER A 348 18.52 -0.03 2.01
N PHE A 349 18.90 -1.24 2.40
CA PHE A 349 20.18 -1.49 3.08
C PHE A 349 21.39 -1.25 2.18
N ARG A 350 21.28 -1.55 0.88
CA ARG A 350 22.38 -1.29 -0.09
C ARG A 350 22.47 0.19 -0.43
N LEU A 351 21.35 0.89 -0.35
CA LEU A 351 21.25 2.32 -0.61
C LEU A 351 21.77 3.16 0.56
N LEU A 352 21.64 2.71 1.82
CA LEU A 352 22.05 3.43 3.03
C LEU A 352 23.50 3.95 2.99
N GLY A 353 24.40 3.28 2.25
CA GLY A 353 25.78 3.73 2.06
C GLY A 353 26.02 4.54 0.77
N ARG A 354 24.99 4.72 -0.09
CA ARG A 354 25.14 5.36 -1.41
C ARG A 354 24.24 6.59 -1.61
N ILE A 355 23.19 6.71 -0.81
CA ILE A 355 22.30 7.89 -0.81
C ILE A 355 22.85 8.97 0.12
N PRO A 356 22.53 10.26 -0.12
CA PRO A 356 22.83 11.34 0.80
C PRO A 356 22.33 11.05 2.21
N LEU A 357 23.15 11.35 3.22
CA LEU A 357 22.81 11.11 4.62
C LEU A 357 21.42 11.67 5.04
N PRO A 358 21.00 12.87 4.58
CA PRO A 358 19.66 13.39 4.88
C PRO A 358 18.54 12.49 4.38
N ASP A 359 18.67 11.91 3.18
CA ASP A 359 17.66 11.02 2.61
C ASP A 359 17.58 9.69 3.38
N ALA A 360 18.72 9.16 3.82
CA ALA A 360 18.77 7.98 4.68
C ALA A 360 18.08 8.24 6.03
N ILE A 361 18.33 9.41 6.65
CA ILE A 361 17.67 9.80 7.91
C ILE A 361 16.16 9.91 7.71
N ILE A 362 15.68 10.51 6.61
CA ILE A 362 14.25 10.60 6.31
C ILE A 362 13.64 9.20 6.22
N GLY A 363 14.23 8.29 5.44
CA GLY A 363 13.71 6.94 5.28
C GLY A 363 13.64 6.16 6.59
N ILE A 364 14.71 6.21 7.39
CA ILE A 364 14.74 5.55 8.72
C ILE A 364 13.70 6.18 9.66
N SER A 365 13.61 7.51 9.70
CA SER A 365 12.64 8.21 10.56
C SER A 365 11.20 7.84 10.19
N VAL A 366 10.88 7.80 8.89
CA VAL A 366 9.56 7.39 8.40
C VAL A 366 9.27 5.94 8.81
N ALA A 367 10.23 5.01 8.64
CA ALA A 367 10.05 3.62 9.03
C ALA A 367 9.80 3.49 10.54
N VAL A 368 10.59 4.17 11.37
CA VAL A 368 10.43 4.16 12.82
C VAL A 368 9.09 4.76 13.24
N ILE A 369 8.73 5.93 12.71
CA ILE A 369 7.45 6.57 13.02
C ILE A 369 6.29 5.65 12.60
N THR A 370 6.37 5.00 11.43
CA THR A 370 5.35 4.03 10.97
C THR A 370 5.11 2.92 11.99
N VAL A 371 6.17 2.40 12.61
CA VAL A 371 6.06 1.28 13.57
C VAL A 371 5.50 1.73 14.93
N PHE A 372 5.85 2.93 15.38
CA PHE A 372 5.50 3.39 16.74
C PHE A 372 4.27 4.28 16.82
N THR A 373 3.81 4.85 15.70
CA THR A 373 2.66 5.76 15.69
C THR A 373 1.60 5.31 14.69
N ASP A 374 1.56 5.98 13.53
CA ASP A 374 0.59 5.76 12.47
C ASP A 374 1.23 5.98 11.10
N LEU A 375 0.82 5.17 10.12
CA LEU A 375 1.31 5.25 8.76
C LEU A 375 1.15 6.64 8.12
N ALA A 376 0.04 7.32 8.39
CA ALA A 376 -0.22 8.62 7.81
C ALA A 376 0.67 9.70 8.42
N ILE A 377 0.81 9.69 9.75
CA ILE A 377 1.72 10.61 10.46
C ILE A 377 3.14 10.42 9.92
N ALA A 378 3.57 9.18 9.72
CA ALA A 378 4.88 8.85 9.17
C ALA A 378 5.10 9.47 7.78
N VAL A 379 4.14 9.28 6.87
CA VAL A 379 4.24 9.78 5.49
C VAL A 379 4.21 11.31 5.46
N ILE A 380 3.30 11.95 6.19
CA ILE A 380 3.22 13.42 6.27
C ILE A 380 4.51 13.99 6.85
N THR A 381 5.00 13.43 7.95
CA THR A 381 6.27 13.85 8.56
C THR A 381 7.43 13.67 7.59
N GLY A 382 7.49 12.55 6.86
CA GLY A 382 8.50 12.28 5.86
C GLY A 382 8.48 13.30 4.70
N ILE A 383 7.30 13.65 4.21
CA ILE A 383 7.14 14.68 3.16
C ILE A 383 7.62 16.03 3.66
N ILE A 384 7.25 16.43 4.88
CA ILE A 384 7.70 17.69 5.49
C ILE A 384 9.22 17.70 5.66
N MET A 385 9.80 16.62 6.22
CA MET A 385 11.26 16.49 6.37
C MET A 385 11.97 16.57 5.02
N SER A 386 11.46 15.89 3.99
CA SER A 386 12.03 15.91 2.65
C SER A 386 11.95 17.30 2.01
N ALA A 387 10.83 18.01 2.18
CA ALA A 387 10.68 19.39 1.70
C ALA A 387 11.66 20.35 2.40
N LEU A 388 11.87 20.20 3.70
CA LEU A 388 12.83 20.99 4.46
C LEU A 388 14.28 20.70 4.03
N VAL A 389 14.64 19.43 3.84
CA VAL A 389 15.97 19.03 3.36
C VAL A 389 16.20 19.56 1.94
N PHE A 390 15.21 19.46 1.07
CA PHE A 390 15.27 20.02 -0.28
C PHE A 390 15.49 21.53 -0.25
N ALA A 391 14.71 22.26 0.55
CA ALA A 391 14.89 23.70 0.74
C ALA A 391 16.29 24.05 1.26
N TRP A 392 16.77 23.30 2.27
CA TRP A 392 18.12 23.48 2.83
C TRP A 392 19.23 23.23 1.79
N GLN A 393 19.14 22.18 1.00
CA GLN A 393 20.13 21.87 -0.04
C GLN A 393 20.15 22.93 -1.12
N HIS A 394 18.97 23.42 -1.57
CA HIS A 394 18.88 24.48 -2.58
C HIS A 394 19.36 25.82 -2.07
N ALA A 395 19.20 26.12 -0.79
CA ALA A 395 19.71 27.34 -0.18
C ALA A 395 21.24 27.46 -0.24
N LYS A 396 21.95 26.32 -0.29
CA LYS A 396 23.43 26.29 -0.39
C LYS A 396 23.98 26.52 -1.81
N HIS A 397 23.12 26.46 -2.82
CA HIS A 397 23.54 26.60 -4.23
C HIS A 397 23.44 28.04 -4.75
N ILE A 398 23.55 29.04 -3.85
CA ILE A 398 23.69 30.44 -4.24
C ILE A 398 25.16 30.79 -4.28
N TYR A 399 25.61 31.36 -5.38
CA TYR A 399 27.01 31.81 -5.56
C TYR A 399 27.09 33.03 -6.44
N LEU A 400 28.15 33.82 -6.24
CA LEU A 400 28.48 35.02 -7.02
C LEU A 400 29.56 34.71 -8.06
N LYS A 401 29.40 35.29 -9.25
CA LYS A 401 30.49 35.50 -10.20
C LYS A 401 30.77 36.99 -10.26
N SER A 402 32.00 37.38 -9.86
CA SER A 402 32.38 38.76 -9.85
C SER A 402 33.36 39.06 -11.00
N TYR A 403 33.10 40.11 -11.75
CA TYR A 403 33.99 40.59 -12.81
C TYR A 403 33.92 42.13 -12.91
N LYS A 404 34.98 42.74 -13.48
CA LYS A 404 34.98 44.19 -13.77
C LYS A 404 34.45 44.42 -15.18
N ASN A 405 33.50 45.35 -15.31
CA ASN A 405 33.01 45.79 -16.61
C ASN A 405 34.01 46.77 -17.28
N GLU A 406 33.74 47.11 -18.52
CA GLU A 406 34.58 48.07 -19.29
C GLU A 406 34.66 49.48 -18.68
N GLN A 407 33.73 49.80 -17.77
CA GLN A 407 33.63 51.10 -17.08
C GLN A 407 34.33 51.07 -15.71
N GLY A 408 34.94 49.95 -15.31
CA GLY A 408 35.68 49.81 -14.05
C GLY A 408 34.84 49.42 -12.85
N SER A 409 33.51 49.31 -12.99
CA SER A 409 32.61 48.87 -11.92
C SER A 409 32.72 47.36 -11.69
N ILE A 410 32.59 46.90 -10.45
CA ILE A 410 32.49 45.48 -10.13
C ILE A 410 31.04 45.00 -10.35
N VAL A 411 30.86 43.98 -11.21
CA VAL A 411 29.59 43.35 -11.43
C VAL A 411 29.58 42.02 -10.68
N HIS A 412 28.65 41.88 -9.73
CA HIS A 412 28.36 40.65 -9.02
C HIS A 412 27.11 39.97 -9.63
N GLU A 413 27.36 39.01 -10.48
CA GLU A 413 26.28 38.18 -11.07
C GLU A 413 25.86 37.09 -10.10
N LEU A 414 24.66 37.22 -9.56
CA LEU A 414 24.09 36.25 -8.64
C LEU A 414 23.52 35.05 -9.42
N ASN A 415 23.96 33.85 -9.05
CA ASN A 415 23.49 32.60 -9.61
C ASN A 415 22.83 31.75 -8.50
N GLY A 416 21.65 31.23 -8.78
CA GLY A 416 20.87 30.39 -7.86
C GLY A 416 19.64 31.09 -7.30
N PRO A 417 18.76 30.33 -6.59
CA PRO A 417 17.50 30.85 -6.09
C PRO A 417 17.68 31.67 -4.81
N LEU A 418 17.10 32.88 -4.78
CA LEU A 418 17.04 33.72 -3.59
C LEU A 418 15.66 33.65 -2.96
N PHE A 419 15.59 33.02 -1.78
CA PHE A 419 14.37 32.84 -0.99
C PHE A 419 14.70 32.84 0.51
N PHE A 420 13.72 32.77 1.40
CA PHE A 420 13.88 32.96 2.86
C PHE A 420 15.06 32.15 3.47
N SER A 421 15.32 30.93 2.99
CA SER A 421 16.40 30.08 3.52
C SER A 421 17.77 30.38 2.97
N SER A 422 17.89 31.06 1.83
CA SER A 422 19.17 31.41 1.20
C SER A 422 19.66 32.85 1.53
N VAL A 423 18.85 33.66 2.24
CA VAL A 423 19.20 35.06 2.57
C VAL A 423 20.49 35.15 3.37
N ARG A 424 20.71 34.25 4.33
CA ARG A 424 21.96 34.25 5.11
C ARG A 424 23.16 33.94 4.22
N ASN A 425 23.07 32.91 3.40
CA ASN A 425 24.14 32.56 2.47
C ASN A 425 24.38 33.67 1.45
N PHE A 426 23.32 34.39 1.00
CA PHE A 426 23.43 35.56 0.16
C PHE A 426 24.24 36.68 0.87
N ASN A 427 23.92 37.02 2.11
CA ASN A 427 24.62 38.04 2.87
C ASN A 427 26.09 37.66 3.12
N ASP A 428 26.40 36.38 3.32
CA ASP A 428 27.78 35.90 3.52
C ASP A 428 28.63 35.93 2.24
N LEU A 429 28.02 36.12 1.06
CA LEU A 429 28.73 36.26 -0.21
C LEU A 429 29.36 37.67 -0.45
N PHE A 430 28.90 38.65 0.31
CA PHE A 430 29.37 40.04 0.18
C PHE A 430 30.32 40.36 1.35
N ASP A 431 31.54 40.73 1.02
CA ASP A 431 32.49 41.30 1.97
C ASP A 431 32.75 42.77 1.61
N PRO A 432 32.07 43.72 2.30
CA PRO A 432 32.19 45.14 2.00
C PRO A 432 33.61 45.69 2.14
N LYS A 433 34.53 44.94 2.74
CA LYS A 433 35.93 45.36 2.94
C LYS A 433 36.84 45.04 1.76
N ASN A 434 36.39 44.15 0.84
CA ASN A 434 37.16 43.69 -0.31
C ASN A 434 36.73 44.33 -1.64
N ASP A 435 35.68 45.13 -1.66
CA ASP A 435 35.19 45.81 -2.87
C ASP A 435 35.87 47.17 -3.00
N ASP A 436 37.04 47.17 -3.62
CA ASP A 436 37.84 48.39 -3.93
C ASP A 436 37.29 49.17 -5.16
N ALA A 437 35.99 49.19 -5.39
CA ALA A 437 35.38 49.89 -6.51
C ALA A 437 34.39 50.94 -6.03
N ASP A 438 34.38 52.10 -6.72
CA ASP A 438 33.46 53.21 -6.44
C ASP A 438 31.99 52.81 -6.72
N ASP A 439 31.76 51.86 -7.67
CA ASP A 439 30.45 51.38 -8.06
C ASP A 439 30.40 49.86 -8.09
N VAL A 440 29.38 49.29 -7.41
CA VAL A 440 29.07 47.86 -7.39
C VAL A 440 27.69 47.61 -8.01
N ILE A 441 27.64 46.77 -9.02
CA ILE A 441 26.41 46.36 -9.72
C ILE A 441 26.01 44.94 -9.28
N LEU A 442 24.80 44.76 -8.77
CA LEU A 442 24.24 43.45 -8.48
C LEU A 442 23.35 43.01 -9.65
N ASP A 443 23.78 41.98 -10.37
CA ASP A 443 23.02 41.41 -11.48
C ASP A 443 22.26 40.12 -11.03
N PHE A 444 20.92 40.20 -11.03
CA PHE A 444 20.01 39.10 -10.69
C PHE A 444 19.49 38.34 -11.90
N LYS A 445 20.02 38.55 -13.10
CA LYS A 445 19.52 37.94 -14.34
C LYS A 445 19.46 36.44 -14.28
N ASN A 446 20.40 35.79 -13.59
CA ASN A 446 20.50 34.34 -13.43
C ASN A 446 20.00 33.86 -12.06
N SER A 447 19.38 34.74 -11.28
CA SER A 447 18.78 34.45 -9.99
C SER A 447 17.24 34.59 -10.06
N ARG A 448 16.54 33.67 -9.43
CA ARG A 448 15.07 33.79 -9.20
C ARG A 448 14.86 34.24 -7.77
N VAL A 449 14.23 35.39 -7.59
CA VAL A 449 13.79 35.90 -6.28
C VAL A 449 12.35 35.47 -6.04
N TYR A 450 12.11 34.82 -4.91
CA TYR A 450 10.79 34.28 -4.51
C TYR A 450 10.31 34.96 -3.23
#